data_16c2076b09f75450b914fee75c1cea3c
#
_entry.id   16c2076b09f75450b914fee75c1cea3c
#
_cell.length_a   1.000
_cell.length_b   1.000
_cell.length_c   1.000
_cell.angle_alpha   90.00
_cell.angle_beta   90.00
_cell.angle_gamma   90.00
#
_symmetry.space_group_name_H-M   'P 1'
#
loop_
_entity.id
_entity.type
_entity.pdbx_description
1 polymer ?
#
loop_
_entity_poly.entity_id
_entity_poly.type
_entity_poly.pdbx_seq_one_letter_code
_entity_poly.pdbx_strand_id
1 'polypeptide(L)'
;MGTYLAKGQLWEMNPDGSNPRQVTDIPDGINGYVYAPDMSKIVYLKDVQLEPTVQDLYPDLPKAKARIVDDQFYRHWNDWVDAYTHLFIADYVPAQPITTGKDIMEGERWESPVRPWGGVEQLAWTKDGKKLIYTCRKKIGIDYAESTNTDLYAYNTENGETVNLTEGMMGYDKNPVISPNGRYMAWESMEREGYEADKIRLYVMDLTTGEKNDFSEGFDQNAEGLKWGDDNTIWFIS
;
A
#
# COMPACT_ATOMS: atom_id res chain seq x y z
N MET A 1 0.42 20.39 12.82
CA MET A 1 -0.99 20.17 12.45
C MET A 1 -1.30 18.72 12.77
N GLY A 2 -2.41 18.42 13.39
CA GLY A 2 -2.88 17.05 13.62
C GLY A 2 -3.82 16.63 12.49
N THR A 3 -3.85 15.35 12.14
CA THR A 3 -4.77 14.78 11.15
C THR A 3 -5.59 13.66 11.77
N TYR A 4 -6.80 13.45 11.28
CA TYR A 4 -7.67 12.34 11.69
C TYR A 4 -8.67 11.96 10.60
N LEU A 5 -9.14 10.71 10.64
CA LEU A 5 -10.22 10.23 9.77
C LEU A 5 -11.56 10.32 10.53
N ALA A 6 -12.55 10.89 9.87
CA ALA A 6 -13.92 10.91 10.35
C ALA A 6 -14.90 10.67 9.20
N LYS A 7 -15.79 9.68 9.34
CA LYS A 7 -16.74 9.28 8.30
C LYS A 7 -16.06 8.93 6.96
N GLY A 8 -14.89 8.29 7.03
CA GLY A 8 -14.10 7.96 5.85
C GLY A 8 -13.44 9.17 5.15
N GLN A 9 -13.39 10.34 5.77
CA GLN A 9 -12.75 11.53 5.21
C GLN A 9 -11.60 12.01 6.10
N LEU A 10 -10.55 12.53 5.46
CA LEU A 10 -9.41 13.11 6.15
C LEU A 10 -9.74 14.55 6.60
N TRP A 11 -9.36 14.85 7.83
CA TRP A 11 -9.47 16.16 8.44
C TRP A 11 -8.14 16.59 9.04
N GLU A 12 -7.89 17.86 9.03
CA GLU A 12 -6.78 18.51 9.72
C GLU A 12 -7.28 19.50 10.76
N MET A 13 -6.51 19.68 11.82
CA MET A 13 -6.78 20.65 12.86
C MET A 13 -5.47 21.13 13.50
N ASN A 14 -5.53 22.22 14.25
CA ASN A 14 -4.40 22.65 15.07
C ASN A 14 -4.11 21.62 16.19
N PRO A 15 -2.88 21.60 16.76
CA PRO A 15 -2.55 20.69 17.87
C PRO A 15 -3.42 20.87 19.13
N ASP A 16 -4.03 22.03 19.30
CA ASP A 16 -4.99 22.34 20.38
C ASP A 16 -6.43 21.92 20.07
N GLY A 17 -6.68 21.28 18.91
CA GLY A 17 -7.99 20.86 18.44
C GLY A 17 -8.81 21.96 17.75
N SER A 18 -8.30 23.19 17.67
CA SER A 18 -9.00 24.29 16.99
C SER A 18 -8.89 24.20 15.46
N ASN A 19 -9.77 24.94 14.78
CA ASN A 19 -9.80 25.08 13.32
C ASN A 19 -9.81 23.76 12.55
N PRO A 20 -10.71 22.80 12.83
CA PRO A 20 -10.83 21.59 12.04
C PRO A 20 -11.26 21.95 10.60
N ARG A 21 -10.58 21.37 9.62
CA ARG A 21 -10.92 21.51 8.19
C ARG A 21 -10.90 20.16 7.49
N GLN A 22 -11.80 19.96 6.58
CA GLN A 22 -11.86 18.78 5.75
C GLN A 22 -10.78 18.87 4.66
N VAL A 23 -10.02 17.79 4.50
CA VAL A 23 -8.95 17.65 3.49
C VAL A 23 -9.44 16.85 2.29
N THR A 24 -10.26 15.82 2.52
CA THR A 24 -10.83 15.00 1.44
C THR A 24 -12.35 15.06 1.47
N ASP A 25 -12.94 15.07 0.28
CA ASP A 25 -14.37 14.91 0.06
C ASP A 25 -14.55 13.89 -1.09
N ILE A 26 -14.11 12.66 -0.82
CA ILE A 26 -14.10 11.56 -1.79
C ILE A 26 -15.40 10.77 -1.65
N PRO A 27 -16.13 10.52 -2.74
CA PRO A 27 -17.27 9.62 -2.73
C PRO A 27 -16.91 8.26 -2.13
N ASP A 28 -17.75 7.74 -1.22
CA ASP A 28 -17.57 6.49 -0.46
C ASP A 28 -16.42 6.53 0.58
N GLY A 29 -15.66 7.62 0.64
CA GLY A 29 -14.59 7.81 1.62
C GLY A 29 -13.26 7.21 1.21
N ILE A 30 -12.33 7.24 2.18
CA ILE A 30 -10.97 6.69 2.06
C ILE A 30 -10.67 5.77 3.23
N ASN A 31 -9.80 4.77 3.01
CA ASN A 31 -9.42 3.78 4.03
C ASN A 31 -8.09 4.10 4.73
N GLY A 32 -7.31 5.01 4.18
CA GLY A 32 -6.01 5.42 4.71
C GLY A 32 -5.35 6.46 3.82
N TYR A 33 -4.24 7.02 4.27
CA TYR A 33 -3.52 8.05 3.52
C TYR A 33 -2.07 8.18 3.99
N VAL A 34 -1.20 8.68 3.09
CA VAL A 34 0.16 9.09 3.40
C VAL A 34 0.50 10.36 2.61
N TYR A 35 0.95 11.40 3.28
CA TYR A 35 1.46 12.61 2.62
C TYR A 35 2.85 12.38 2.03
N ALA A 36 3.12 12.99 0.89
CA ALA A 36 4.48 13.14 0.40
C ALA A 36 5.31 13.97 1.39
N PRO A 37 6.64 13.74 1.50
CA PRO A 37 7.49 14.43 2.49
C PRO A 37 7.49 15.94 2.37
N ASP A 38 7.30 16.47 1.17
CA ASP A 38 7.23 17.92 0.87
C ASP A 38 5.81 18.49 1.01
N MET A 39 4.84 17.66 1.41
CA MET A 39 3.42 18.03 1.52
C MET A 39 2.78 18.52 0.20
N SER A 40 3.38 18.20 -0.95
CA SER A 40 2.81 18.59 -2.27
C SER A 40 1.72 17.64 -2.74
N LYS A 41 1.77 16.40 -2.30
CA LYS A 41 0.87 15.32 -2.69
C LYS A 41 0.43 14.48 -1.52
N ILE A 42 -0.65 13.76 -1.75
CA ILE A 42 -1.14 12.72 -0.85
C ILE A 42 -1.45 11.48 -1.68
N VAL A 43 -1.09 10.31 -1.16
CA VAL A 43 -1.70 9.05 -1.58
C VAL A 43 -2.82 8.70 -0.61
N TYR A 44 -3.97 8.29 -1.11
CA TYR A 44 -5.04 7.75 -0.31
C TYR A 44 -5.52 6.41 -0.84
N LEU A 45 -6.08 5.61 0.05
CA LEU A 45 -6.57 4.27 -0.20
C LEU A 45 -8.08 4.32 -0.40
N LYS A 46 -8.55 3.74 -1.50
CA LYS A 46 -9.99 3.62 -1.77
C LYS A 46 -10.31 2.26 -2.38
N ASP A 47 -11.41 1.66 -1.96
CA ASP A 47 -11.91 0.44 -2.55
C ASP A 47 -12.55 0.71 -3.91
N VAL A 48 -12.18 -0.08 -4.91
CA VAL A 48 -12.68 -0.01 -6.28
C VAL A 48 -13.36 -1.33 -6.61
N GLN A 49 -14.63 -1.24 -7.00
CA GLN A 49 -15.37 -2.38 -7.49
C GLN A 49 -15.12 -2.54 -8.99
N LEU A 50 -14.50 -3.64 -9.39
CA LEU A 50 -14.20 -3.94 -10.79
C LEU A 50 -15.21 -4.92 -11.40
N GLU A 51 -15.77 -5.81 -10.57
CA GLU A 51 -16.71 -6.81 -11.03
C GLU A 51 -18.15 -6.32 -10.89
N PRO A 52 -19.03 -6.65 -11.85
CA PRO A 52 -20.42 -6.27 -11.73
C PRO A 52 -21.12 -7.03 -10.58
N THR A 53 -21.98 -6.33 -9.86
CA THR A 53 -22.84 -6.98 -8.85
C THR A 53 -23.96 -7.78 -9.51
N VAL A 54 -24.63 -8.61 -8.70
CA VAL A 54 -25.84 -9.32 -9.19
C VAL A 54 -26.93 -8.34 -9.64
N GLN A 55 -27.00 -7.16 -9.04
CA GLN A 55 -27.97 -6.13 -9.43
C GLN A 55 -27.60 -5.45 -10.76
N ASP A 56 -26.30 -5.33 -11.06
CA ASP A 56 -25.85 -4.82 -12.37
C ASP A 56 -26.18 -5.80 -13.50
N LEU A 57 -26.02 -7.11 -13.23
CA LEU A 57 -26.30 -8.18 -14.19
C LEU A 57 -27.80 -8.48 -14.33
N TYR A 58 -28.55 -8.35 -13.23
CA TYR A 58 -29.97 -8.64 -13.15
C TYR A 58 -30.72 -7.48 -12.47
N PRO A 59 -30.88 -6.35 -13.17
CA PRO A 59 -31.52 -5.14 -12.60
C PRO A 59 -32.98 -5.33 -12.23
N ASP A 60 -33.63 -6.37 -12.77
CA ASP A 60 -34.99 -6.80 -12.40
C ASP A 60 -35.07 -7.51 -11.04
N LEU A 61 -33.94 -7.83 -10.44
CA LEU A 61 -33.81 -8.49 -9.14
C LEU A 61 -33.15 -7.57 -8.07
N PRO A 62 -33.71 -6.40 -7.78
CA PRO A 62 -33.03 -5.39 -6.93
C PRO A 62 -32.82 -5.82 -5.47
N LYS A 63 -33.49 -6.88 -5.02
CA LYS A 63 -33.35 -7.45 -3.68
C LYS A 63 -32.46 -8.69 -3.61
N ALA A 64 -31.90 -9.12 -4.73
CA ALA A 64 -30.99 -10.26 -4.75
C ALA A 64 -29.71 -9.93 -3.96
N LYS A 65 -29.29 -10.86 -3.11
CA LYS A 65 -28.07 -10.75 -2.31
C LYS A 65 -27.05 -11.83 -2.70
N ALA A 66 -27.24 -12.47 -3.84
CA ALA A 66 -26.34 -13.48 -4.35
C ALA A 66 -25.01 -12.83 -4.79
N ARG A 67 -23.94 -13.62 -4.79
CA ARG A 67 -22.68 -13.32 -5.46
C ARG A 67 -22.52 -14.28 -6.62
N ILE A 68 -22.08 -13.76 -7.75
CA ILE A 68 -21.71 -14.58 -8.91
C ILE A 68 -20.20 -14.66 -8.89
N VAL A 69 -19.70 -15.86 -8.79
CA VAL A 69 -18.26 -16.13 -8.63
C VAL A 69 -17.86 -17.09 -9.75
N ASP A 70 -16.95 -16.66 -10.59
CA ASP A 70 -16.36 -17.42 -11.68
C ASP A 70 -14.85 -17.67 -11.50
N ASP A 71 -14.29 -17.19 -10.38
CA ASP A 71 -12.89 -17.34 -10.01
C ASP A 71 -12.76 -17.91 -8.59
N GLN A 72 -11.63 -18.57 -8.31
CA GLN A 72 -11.37 -19.23 -7.02
C GLN A 72 -11.06 -18.24 -5.90
N PHE A 73 -10.47 -17.10 -6.19
CA PHE A 73 -10.18 -16.07 -5.20
C PHE A 73 -11.38 -15.14 -4.99
N TYR A 74 -12.40 -15.63 -4.29
CA TYR A 74 -13.63 -14.89 -3.96
C TYR A 74 -13.74 -14.54 -2.48
N ARG A 75 -12.88 -15.10 -1.65
CA ARG A 75 -12.78 -14.79 -0.21
C ARG A 75 -11.32 -14.67 0.19
N HIS A 76 -11.06 -13.68 1.04
CA HIS A 76 -9.80 -13.58 1.75
C HIS A 76 -10.09 -13.74 3.24
N TRP A 77 -9.72 -14.92 3.78
CA TRP A 77 -10.06 -15.32 5.13
C TRP A 77 -11.59 -15.37 5.34
N ASN A 78 -12.12 -14.48 6.21
CA ASN A 78 -13.56 -14.39 6.48
C ASN A 78 -14.28 -13.32 5.64
N ASP A 79 -13.53 -12.51 4.88
CA ASP A 79 -14.06 -11.42 4.07
C ASP A 79 -14.28 -11.82 2.61
N TRP A 80 -15.33 -11.29 2.00
CA TRP A 80 -15.56 -11.42 0.57
C TRP A 80 -14.65 -10.45 -0.21
N VAL A 81 -14.14 -10.88 -1.35
CA VAL A 81 -13.41 -10.03 -2.28
C VAL A 81 -14.44 -9.39 -3.22
N ASP A 82 -15.15 -8.38 -2.70
CA ASP A 82 -16.15 -7.62 -3.46
C ASP A 82 -15.53 -6.37 -4.11
N ALA A 83 -14.36 -5.93 -3.66
CA ALA A 83 -13.64 -4.77 -4.15
C ALA A 83 -12.13 -4.93 -3.90
N TYR A 84 -11.34 -4.17 -4.62
CA TYR A 84 -9.88 -4.10 -4.49
C TYR A 84 -9.47 -2.72 -3.96
N THR A 85 -8.59 -2.69 -2.96
CA THR A 85 -8.06 -1.41 -2.47
C THR A 85 -7.00 -0.91 -3.43
N HIS A 86 -7.27 0.24 -4.06
CA HIS A 86 -6.35 0.93 -4.96
C HIS A 86 -5.71 2.15 -4.31
N LEU A 87 -4.60 2.58 -4.89
CA LEU A 87 -3.84 3.75 -4.50
C LEU A 87 -4.20 4.92 -5.41
N PHE A 88 -4.69 6.00 -4.80
CA PHE A 88 -5.02 7.23 -5.50
C PHE A 88 -4.06 8.33 -5.11
N ILE A 89 -3.46 9.00 -6.08
CA ILE A 89 -2.58 10.15 -5.83
C ILE A 89 -3.30 11.43 -6.23
N ALA A 90 -3.26 12.42 -5.34
CA ALA A 90 -3.80 13.75 -5.57
C ALA A 90 -2.80 14.82 -5.12
N ASP A 91 -2.85 15.99 -5.76
CA ASP A 91 -2.14 17.16 -5.29
C ASP A 91 -2.79 17.67 -3.99
N TYR A 92 -1.95 18.02 -3.02
CA TYR A 92 -2.41 18.62 -1.77
C TYR A 92 -2.21 20.12 -1.81
N VAL A 93 -3.31 20.86 -1.72
CA VAL A 93 -3.30 22.32 -1.58
C VAL A 93 -4.01 22.69 -0.27
N PRO A 94 -3.34 23.35 0.67
CA PRO A 94 -3.97 23.76 1.93
C PRO A 94 -5.31 24.49 1.73
N ALA A 95 -6.32 24.10 2.52
CA ALA A 95 -7.68 24.66 2.48
C ALA A 95 -8.50 24.38 1.20
N GLN A 96 -8.04 23.50 0.31
CA GLN A 96 -8.82 23.00 -0.82
C GLN A 96 -9.11 21.52 -0.62
N PRO A 97 -10.38 21.10 -0.45
CA PRO A 97 -10.71 19.69 -0.34
C PRO A 97 -10.37 18.91 -1.62
N ILE A 98 -9.76 17.75 -1.45
CA ILE A 98 -9.49 16.80 -2.52
C ILE A 98 -10.78 16.04 -2.80
N THR A 99 -11.30 16.16 -4.00
CA THR A 99 -12.54 15.48 -4.43
C THR A 99 -12.29 14.32 -5.37
N THR A 100 -11.06 14.22 -5.90
CA THR A 100 -10.64 13.16 -6.82
C THR A 100 -9.12 13.00 -6.77
N GLY A 101 -8.64 11.85 -7.24
CA GLY A 101 -7.21 11.56 -7.42
C GLY A 101 -7.02 10.64 -8.62
N LYS A 102 -5.77 10.50 -9.05
CA LYS A 102 -5.39 9.55 -10.09
C LYS A 102 -5.26 8.16 -9.47
N ASP A 103 -6.06 7.21 -9.92
CA ASP A 103 -5.86 5.79 -9.63
C ASP A 103 -4.60 5.31 -10.35
N ILE A 104 -3.58 4.89 -9.60
CA ILE A 104 -2.33 4.39 -10.19
C ILE A 104 -2.37 2.88 -10.48
N MET A 105 -3.48 2.25 -10.16
CA MET A 105 -3.75 0.83 -10.38
C MET A 105 -5.02 0.62 -11.23
N GLU A 106 -5.45 1.63 -11.98
CA GLU A 106 -6.69 1.63 -12.75
C GLU A 106 -6.85 0.37 -13.61
N GLY A 107 -7.97 -0.34 -13.42
CA GLY A 107 -8.30 -1.57 -14.16
C GLY A 107 -7.61 -2.84 -13.67
N GLU A 108 -6.76 -2.76 -12.66
CA GLU A 108 -6.01 -3.90 -12.15
C GLU A 108 -6.81 -4.66 -11.06
N ARG A 109 -6.77 -6.00 -11.14
CA ARG A 109 -7.46 -6.90 -10.18
C ARG A 109 -6.58 -7.32 -9.01
N TRP A 110 -5.74 -6.43 -8.53
CA TRP A 110 -4.92 -6.61 -7.32
C TRP A 110 -5.00 -5.38 -6.43
N GLU A 111 -4.50 -5.51 -5.24
CA GLU A 111 -4.69 -4.51 -4.21
C GLU A 111 -3.35 -4.07 -3.56
N SER A 112 -3.33 -2.87 -3.07
CA SER A 112 -2.30 -2.35 -2.18
C SER A 112 -2.97 -1.37 -1.19
N PRO A 113 -2.73 -1.53 0.11
CA PRO A 113 -1.98 -2.57 0.82
C PRO A 113 -2.56 -3.98 0.66
N VAL A 114 -1.73 -5.00 0.89
CA VAL A 114 -2.12 -6.40 0.74
C VAL A 114 -2.92 -6.86 1.95
N ARG A 115 -4.16 -7.28 1.70
CA ARG A 115 -5.04 -7.81 2.76
C ARG A 115 -4.58 -9.19 3.27
N PRO A 116 -5.02 -9.61 4.51
CA PRO A 116 -5.96 -8.90 5.37
C PRO A 116 -5.32 -7.88 6.32
N TRP A 117 -4.00 -7.89 6.47
CA TRP A 117 -3.31 -7.17 7.55
C TRP A 117 -2.52 -5.94 7.09
N GLY A 118 -2.35 -5.75 5.78
CA GLY A 118 -1.62 -4.61 5.24
C GLY A 118 -2.36 -3.29 5.46
N GLY A 119 -1.61 -2.25 5.81
CA GLY A 119 -2.06 -0.90 5.98
C GLY A 119 -1.09 0.10 5.34
N VAL A 120 -1.15 1.34 5.76
CA VAL A 120 -0.32 2.43 5.21
C VAL A 120 1.18 2.24 5.45
N GLU A 121 1.59 1.34 6.34
CA GLU A 121 2.98 0.92 6.54
C GLU A 121 3.58 0.23 5.32
N GLN A 122 2.74 -0.27 4.41
CA GLN A 122 3.16 -0.85 3.14
C GLN A 122 3.43 0.19 2.04
N LEU A 123 3.37 1.47 2.39
CA LEU A 123 3.56 2.60 1.48
C LEU A 123 4.71 3.49 1.97
N ALA A 124 5.60 3.87 1.08
CA ALA A 124 6.66 4.84 1.36
C ALA A 124 6.87 5.80 0.19
N TRP A 125 6.93 7.10 0.48
CA TRP A 125 7.38 8.07 -0.49
C TRP A 125 8.91 8.16 -0.51
N THR A 126 9.52 8.29 -1.68
CA THR A 126 10.90 8.75 -1.76
C THR A 126 11.02 10.16 -1.16
N LYS A 127 12.19 10.47 -0.62
CA LYS A 127 12.42 11.75 0.08
C LYS A 127 12.08 13.00 -0.75
N ASP A 128 12.28 12.92 -2.06
CA ASP A 128 11.98 13.98 -3.03
C ASP A 128 10.49 14.06 -3.44
N GLY A 129 9.64 13.15 -2.91
CA GLY A 129 8.21 13.09 -3.22
C GLY A 129 7.86 12.66 -4.65
N LYS A 130 8.86 12.22 -5.44
CA LYS A 130 8.64 11.88 -6.86
C LYS A 130 8.17 10.47 -7.10
N LYS A 131 8.48 9.53 -6.20
CA LYS A 131 8.05 8.14 -6.33
C LYS A 131 7.31 7.69 -5.09
N LEU A 132 6.23 6.95 -5.32
CA LEU A 132 5.54 6.17 -4.29
C LEU A 132 6.01 4.72 -4.40
N ILE A 133 6.55 4.18 -3.32
CA ILE A 133 6.89 2.76 -3.20
C ILE A 133 5.75 2.08 -2.45
N TYR A 134 5.29 0.94 -2.95
CA TYR A 134 4.17 0.22 -2.37
C TYR A 134 4.33 -1.30 -2.51
N THR A 135 3.81 -2.02 -1.54
CA THR A 135 3.73 -3.48 -1.55
C THR A 135 2.51 -3.93 -2.36
N CYS A 136 2.68 -4.87 -3.27
CA CYS A 136 1.57 -5.43 -4.02
C CYS A 136 1.84 -6.90 -4.40
N ARG A 137 0.77 -7.71 -4.40
CA ARG A 137 0.77 -9.07 -4.96
C ARG A 137 0.06 -9.03 -6.31
N LYS A 138 0.83 -8.91 -7.40
CA LYS A 138 0.28 -8.85 -8.76
C LYS A 138 -0.04 -10.25 -9.29
N LYS A 139 -0.97 -10.92 -8.63
CA LYS A 139 -1.52 -12.23 -8.99
C LYS A 139 -3.04 -12.17 -8.92
N ILE A 140 -3.72 -13.07 -9.61
CA ILE A 140 -5.19 -13.17 -9.63
C ILE A 140 -5.62 -14.64 -9.44
N GLY A 141 -6.86 -14.83 -9.03
CA GLY A 141 -7.48 -16.15 -8.94
C GLY A 141 -6.74 -17.10 -8.00
N ILE A 142 -6.55 -18.33 -8.45
CA ILE A 142 -5.88 -19.35 -7.67
C ILE A 142 -4.42 -18.99 -7.35
N ASP A 143 -3.72 -18.34 -8.26
CA ASP A 143 -2.33 -17.94 -8.03
C ASP A 143 -2.21 -16.93 -6.89
N TYR A 144 -3.21 -16.05 -6.71
CA TYR A 144 -3.26 -15.16 -5.56
C TYR A 144 -3.53 -15.92 -4.26
N ALA A 145 -4.41 -16.92 -4.31
CA ALA A 145 -4.79 -17.70 -3.14
C ALA A 145 -3.66 -18.62 -2.62
N GLU A 146 -2.81 -19.11 -3.51
CA GLU A 146 -1.72 -20.04 -3.18
C GLU A 146 -0.39 -19.35 -2.86
N SER A 147 -0.17 -18.17 -3.45
CA SER A 147 1.10 -17.44 -3.33
C SER A 147 1.10 -16.46 -2.18
N THR A 148 2.20 -16.40 -1.44
CA THR A 148 2.50 -15.32 -0.49
C THR A 148 3.46 -14.27 -1.09
N ASN A 149 3.91 -14.47 -2.33
CA ASN A 149 4.86 -13.56 -2.95
C ASN A 149 4.26 -12.18 -3.17
N THR A 150 4.89 -11.17 -2.58
CA THR A 150 4.63 -9.75 -2.83
C THR A 150 5.91 -9.07 -3.25
N ASP A 151 5.80 -8.09 -4.11
CA ASP A 151 6.90 -7.25 -4.52
C ASP A 151 6.71 -5.79 -4.07
N LEU A 152 7.81 -5.06 -4.02
CA LEU A 152 7.83 -3.61 -3.85
C LEU A 152 7.88 -2.96 -5.24
N TYR A 153 6.87 -2.15 -5.53
CA TYR A 153 6.77 -1.38 -6.77
C TYR A 153 7.01 0.09 -6.51
N ALA A 154 7.77 0.74 -7.40
CA ALA A 154 7.97 2.18 -7.38
C ALA A 154 7.21 2.84 -8.53
N TYR A 155 6.17 3.59 -8.20
CA TYR A 155 5.42 4.41 -9.14
C TYR A 155 6.03 5.82 -9.23
N ASN A 156 6.40 6.25 -10.43
CA ASN A 156 6.90 7.60 -10.68
C ASN A 156 5.75 8.55 -10.99
N THR A 157 5.56 9.58 -10.16
CA THR A 157 4.45 10.54 -10.31
C THR A 157 4.60 11.49 -11.49
N GLU A 158 5.82 11.66 -12.03
CA GLU A 158 6.10 12.58 -13.14
C GLU A 158 5.77 11.96 -14.51
N ASN A 159 6.10 10.68 -14.70
CA ASN A 159 5.89 10.00 -15.99
C ASN A 159 4.87 8.85 -15.97
N GLY A 160 4.43 8.43 -14.77
CA GLY A 160 3.45 7.35 -14.59
C GLY A 160 4.01 5.94 -14.72
N GLU A 161 5.33 5.77 -14.81
CA GLU A 161 5.96 4.44 -14.87
C GLU A 161 5.98 3.75 -13.52
N THR A 162 5.74 2.45 -13.53
CA THR A 162 5.88 1.57 -12.36
C THR A 162 7.00 0.56 -12.62
N VAL A 163 7.94 0.48 -11.68
CA VAL A 163 9.07 -0.46 -11.73
C VAL A 163 8.99 -1.42 -10.55
N ASN A 164 9.19 -2.73 -10.78
CA ASN A 164 9.34 -3.71 -9.73
C ASN A 164 10.75 -3.61 -9.14
N LEU A 165 10.85 -3.31 -7.85
CA LEU A 165 12.13 -3.15 -7.15
C LEU A 165 12.68 -4.47 -6.60
N THR A 166 11.83 -5.46 -6.37
CA THR A 166 12.20 -6.76 -5.76
C THR A 166 11.99 -7.94 -6.72
N GLU A 167 11.94 -7.67 -8.03
CA GLU A 167 11.78 -8.69 -9.05
C GLU A 167 12.74 -9.87 -8.82
N GLY A 168 12.18 -11.10 -8.81
CA GLY A 168 12.93 -12.35 -8.59
C GLY A 168 13.11 -12.73 -7.12
N MET A 169 12.69 -11.93 -6.16
CA MET A 169 12.57 -12.32 -4.75
C MET A 169 11.21 -13.04 -4.56
N MET A 170 11.20 -14.15 -3.79
CA MET A 170 10.09 -15.12 -3.82
C MET A 170 9.35 -15.20 -2.49
N GLY A 171 8.99 -14.30 -1.82
CA GLY A 171 8.25 -14.34 -0.56
C GLY A 171 7.55 -13.03 -0.28
N TYR A 172 7.27 -12.76 0.97
CA TYR A 172 6.75 -11.45 1.35
C TYR A 172 7.85 -10.41 1.33
N ASP A 173 7.79 -9.45 0.39
CA ASP A 173 8.53 -8.20 0.44
C ASP A 173 7.56 -7.07 0.79
N LYS A 174 7.69 -6.48 1.97
CA LYS A 174 6.71 -5.54 2.51
C LYS A 174 7.33 -4.47 3.42
N ASN A 175 6.52 -3.49 3.82
CA ASN A 175 6.84 -2.47 4.81
C ASN A 175 8.13 -1.67 4.47
N PRO A 176 8.21 -1.04 3.28
CA PRO A 176 9.37 -0.26 2.89
C PRO A 176 9.53 0.99 3.75
N VAL A 177 10.76 1.27 4.18
CA VAL A 177 11.12 2.48 4.92
C VAL A 177 12.32 3.16 4.26
N ILE A 178 12.23 4.46 4.02
CA ILE A 178 13.28 5.25 3.35
C ILE A 178 14.19 5.90 4.40
N SER A 179 15.50 5.84 4.17
CA SER A 179 16.49 6.49 5.04
C SER A 179 16.32 8.02 5.08
N PRO A 180 16.74 8.69 6.17
CA PRO A 180 16.61 10.14 6.29
C PRO A 180 17.26 10.93 5.15
N ASN A 181 18.39 10.45 4.58
CA ASN A 181 19.03 11.07 3.42
C ASN A 181 18.33 10.74 2.08
N GLY A 182 17.42 9.74 2.06
CA GLY A 182 16.69 9.30 0.87
C GLY A 182 17.48 8.37 -0.07
N ARG A 183 18.70 7.94 0.34
CA ARG A 183 19.55 7.08 -0.49
C ARG A 183 19.16 5.61 -0.38
N TYR A 184 18.77 5.16 0.81
CA TYR A 184 18.51 3.76 1.07
C TYR A 184 17.03 3.50 1.34
N MET A 185 16.61 2.30 0.97
CA MET A 185 15.32 1.73 1.37
C MET A 185 15.60 0.43 2.13
N ALA A 186 15.02 0.29 3.32
CA ALA A 186 14.96 -0.99 4.02
C ALA A 186 13.55 -1.56 3.94
N TRP A 187 13.44 -2.90 3.97
CA TRP A 187 12.14 -3.59 4.00
C TRP A 187 12.24 -4.95 4.67
N GLU A 188 11.09 -5.47 5.04
CA GLU A 188 10.90 -6.82 5.55
C GLU A 188 10.75 -7.81 4.40
N SER A 189 11.53 -8.90 4.40
CA SER A 189 11.55 -9.88 3.33
C SER A 189 11.53 -11.31 3.85
N MET A 190 10.57 -12.11 3.41
CA MET A 190 10.61 -13.57 3.55
C MET A 190 11.25 -14.20 2.31
N GLU A 191 11.65 -15.46 2.40
CA GLU A 191 12.42 -16.10 1.33
C GLU A 191 11.54 -16.90 0.36
N ARG A 192 10.50 -17.58 0.89
CA ARG A 192 9.79 -18.60 0.15
C ARG A 192 8.34 -18.25 -0.12
N GLU A 193 7.92 -18.43 -1.35
CA GLU A 193 6.52 -18.36 -1.75
C GLU A 193 5.70 -19.48 -1.09
N GLY A 194 4.48 -19.13 -0.65
CA GLY A 194 3.55 -20.08 0.00
C GLY A 194 3.93 -20.45 1.44
N TYR A 195 4.91 -19.80 2.06
CA TYR A 195 5.42 -20.17 3.36
C TYR A 195 5.38 -19.02 4.36
N GLU A 196 4.23 -18.82 5.00
CA GLU A 196 3.97 -17.69 5.92
C GLU A 196 4.78 -17.75 7.24
N ALA A 197 5.36 -18.91 7.58
CA ALA A 197 6.20 -19.07 8.77
C ALA A 197 7.69 -18.86 8.52
N ASP A 198 8.07 -18.31 7.37
CA ASP A 198 9.45 -17.99 7.07
C ASP A 198 9.97 -16.86 7.97
N LYS A 199 11.30 -16.88 8.17
CA LYS A 199 12.00 -15.80 8.87
C LYS A 199 11.84 -14.49 8.11
N ILE A 200 11.46 -13.43 8.81
CA ILE A 200 11.46 -12.08 8.26
C ILE A 200 12.86 -11.51 8.32
N ARG A 201 13.46 -11.29 7.14
CA ARG A 201 14.81 -10.76 6.96
C ARG A 201 14.77 -9.24 6.80
N LEU A 202 15.83 -8.58 7.21
CA LEU A 202 16.08 -7.16 6.96
C LEU A 202 16.89 -7.00 5.68
N TYR A 203 16.26 -6.54 4.62
CA TYR A 203 16.93 -6.13 3.39
C TYR A 203 17.12 -4.63 3.31
N VAL A 204 18.22 -4.21 2.69
CA VAL A 204 18.47 -2.80 2.36
C VAL A 204 18.90 -2.70 0.91
N MET A 205 18.29 -1.75 0.19
CA MET A 205 18.63 -1.38 -1.19
C MET A 205 19.25 0.02 -1.22
N ASP A 206 20.35 0.18 -1.94
CA ASP A 206 20.78 1.50 -2.41
C ASP A 206 19.93 1.93 -3.61
N LEU A 207 19.08 2.91 -3.43
CA LEU A 207 18.14 3.40 -4.46
C LEU A 207 18.85 4.04 -5.68
N THR A 208 20.15 4.34 -5.56
CA THR A 208 20.97 4.88 -6.66
C THR A 208 21.50 3.79 -7.57
N THR A 209 21.94 2.68 -6.99
CA THR A 209 22.59 1.56 -7.73
C THR A 209 21.65 0.39 -7.97
N GLY A 210 20.59 0.25 -7.15
CA GLY A 210 19.72 -0.93 -7.14
C GLY A 210 20.31 -2.14 -6.42
N GLU A 211 21.49 -2.01 -5.81
CA GLU A 211 22.12 -3.09 -5.04
C GLU A 211 21.30 -3.41 -3.79
N LYS A 212 21.05 -4.72 -3.56
CA LYS A 212 20.26 -5.24 -2.44
C LYS A 212 21.12 -6.13 -1.57
N ASN A 213 21.06 -5.96 -0.26
CA ASN A 213 21.81 -6.75 0.70
C ASN A 213 20.93 -7.20 1.87
N ASP A 214 21.08 -8.46 2.30
CA ASP A 214 20.49 -9.00 3.53
C ASP A 214 21.36 -8.60 4.72
N PHE A 215 20.86 -7.69 5.56
CA PHE A 215 21.55 -7.26 6.79
C PHE A 215 21.22 -8.13 8.01
N SER A 216 20.36 -9.11 7.84
CA SER A 216 20.02 -10.12 8.85
C SER A 216 20.63 -11.50 8.57
N GLU A 217 21.59 -11.60 7.66
CA GLU A 217 22.30 -12.84 7.39
C GLU A 217 22.96 -13.36 8.68
N GLY A 218 22.73 -14.64 8.99
CA GLY A 218 23.22 -15.26 10.23
C GLY A 218 22.47 -14.89 11.52
N PHE A 219 21.50 -13.96 11.47
CA PHE A 219 20.60 -13.68 12.58
C PHE A 219 19.41 -14.65 12.52
N ASP A 220 19.11 -15.34 13.61
CA ASP A 220 18.14 -16.46 13.64
C ASP A 220 16.74 -16.05 14.09
N GLN A 221 16.50 -14.76 14.30
CA GLN A 221 15.20 -14.20 14.66
C GLN A 221 14.60 -13.34 13.54
N ASN A 222 13.33 -13.00 13.66
CA ASN A 222 12.70 -12.01 12.78
C ASN A 222 13.26 -10.61 12.99
N ALA A 223 13.24 -9.81 11.94
CA ALA A 223 13.51 -8.38 12.00
C ALA A 223 12.25 -7.63 11.49
N GLU A 224 11.43 -7.14 12.40
CA GLU A 224 10.13 -6.53 12.10
C GLU A 224 10.05 -5.09 12.58
N GLY A 225 9.11 -4.31 12.04
CA GLY A 225 8.85 -2.94 12.48
C GLY A 225 10.04 -2.00 12.27
N LEU A 226 10.65 -2.09 11.10
CA LEU A 226 11.87 -1.37 10.74
C LEU A 226 11.71 0.14 10.85
N LYS A 227 12.70 0.78 11.46
CA LYS A 227 12.74 2.24 11.57
C LYS A 227 14.17 2.75 11.48
N TRP A 228 14.41 3.72 10.61
CA TRP A 228 15.69 4.42 10.56
C TRP A 228 15.86 5.33 11.80
N GLY A 229 16.97 5.16 12.51
CA GLY A 229 17.39 6.07 13.57
C GLY A 229 18.16 7.26 13.00
N ASP A 230 19.04 6.97 12.05
CA ASP A 230 19.80 7.91 11.23
C ASP A 230 20.13 7.24 9.88
N ASP A 231 21.05 7.80 9.08
CA ASP A 231 21.39 7.26 7.75
C ASP A 231 22.18 5.93 7.81
N ASN A 232 22.65 5.51 8.97
CA ASN A 232 23.50 4.32 9.18
C ASN A 232 22.93 3.34 10.21
N THR A 233 21.80 3.66 10.83
CA THR A 233 21.24 2.88 11.93
C THR A 233 19.78 2.54 11.67
N ILE A 234 19.45 1.24 11.73
CA ILE A 234 18.06 0.75 11.66
C ILE A 234 17.72 0.09 13.00
N TRP A 235 16.59 0.48 13.57
CA TRP A 235 15.98 -0.19 14.72
C TRP A 235 14.92 -1.17 14.22
N PHE A 236 14.84 -2.33 14.84
CA PHE A 236 13.80 -3.32 14.56
C PHE A 236 13.41 -4.07 15.84
N ILE A 237 12.31 -4.81 15.75
CA ILE A 237 11.82 -5.69 16.81
C ILE A 237 12.17 -7.13 16.42
N SER A 238 12.59 -7.91 17.45
CA SER A 238 12.92 -9.31 17.29
C SER A 238 12.32 -10.13 18.44
#